data_2e9d386a9af4792615c75c246c92902e
#
_entry.id   2e9d386a9af4792615c75c246c92902e
#
_cell.length_a   1.000
_cell.length_b   1.000
_cell.length_c   1.000
_cell.angle_alpha   90.00
_cell.angle_beta   90.00
_cell.angle_gamma   90.00
#
_symmetry.space_group_name_H-M   'P 1'
#
loop_
_entity.id
_entity.type
_entity.pdbx_description
1 polymer ?
#
loop_
_entity_poly.entity_id
_entity_poly.type
_entity_poly.pdbx_seq_one_letter_code
_entity_poly.pdbx_strand_id
1 'polypeptide(L)'
;SVNSFISNQDERAANRYLSEFSQLMRSVLENSEKDFIPLEKEIELLELYVKLEHFRFKDKFEYSITIDDHLNVNEFVIPPMLLQPYVENAVWHGLRYKKEKGKLEINFQEIDPETVLITITDNGIGRKKSQELKTENQKKQNSKGMGNIQKRIAILNQMYKDKVDVQVNNIFENEEGTQVQLILKK
;
A
#
# COMPACT_ATOMS: atom_id res chain seq x y z
N SER A 1 12.41 11.88 -9.37
CA SER A 1 11.42 12.39 -10.34
C SER A 1 11.88 12.11 -11.76
N VAL A 2 10.97 12.21 -12.76
CA VAL A 2 11.28 12.01 -14.19
C VAL A 2 12.48 12.86 -14.62
N ASN A 3 12.56 14.11 -14.18
CA ASN A 3 13.69 15.01 -14.47
C ASN A 3 15.05 14.47 -13.96
N SER A 4 15.06 13.69 -12.88
CA SER A 4 16.28 13.07 -12.37
C SER A 4 16.81 11.95 -13.28
N PHE A 5 15.94 11.29 -14.05
CA PHE A 5 16.33 10.24 -15.01
C PHE A 5 16.80 10.83 -16.33
N ILE A 6 16.15 11.88 -16.81
CA ILE A 6 16.56 12.58 -18.02
C ILE A 6 17.98 13.17 -17.88
N SER A 7 18.31 13.71 -16.69
CA SER A 7 19.64 14.24 -16.41
C SER A 7 20.76 13.17 -16.34
N ASN A 8 20.40 11.91 -16.14
CA ASN A 8 21.36 10.78 -16.07
C ASN A 8 21.49 10.00 -17.40
N GLN A 9 20.98 10.54 -18.51
CA GLN A 9 21.04 9.94 -19.86
C GLN A 9 20.40 8.54 -19.97
N ASP A 10 19.53 8.14 -19.05
CA ASP A 10 18.84 6.86 -19.12
C ASP A 10 17.41 7.03 -19.67
N GLU A 11 17.32 7.35 -20.96
CA GLU A 11 16.04 7.55 -21.67
C GLU A 11 15.15 6.30 -21.63
N ARG A 12 15.74 5.11 -21.65
CA ARG A 12 14.98 3.84 -21.60
C ARG A 12 14.29 3.65 -20.26
N ALA A 13 15.01 3.90 -19.16
CA ALA A 13 14.46 3.81 -17.82
C ALA A 13 13.37 4.86 -17.59
N ALA A 14 13.58 6.10 -18.06
CA ALA A 14 12.58 7.16 -17.99
C ALA A 14 11.31 6.82 -18.79
N ASN A 15 11.44 6.31 -20.01
CA ASN A 15 10.31 5.92 -20.85
C ASN A 15 9.54 4.73 -20.24
N ARG A 16 10.26 3.76 -19.70
CA ARG A 16 9.63 2.62 -18.99
C ARG A 16 8.83 3.10 -17.79
N TYR A 17 9.42 3.96 -16.94
CA TYR A 17 8.73 4.54 -15.78
C TYR A 17 7.46 5.29 -16.19
N LEU A 18 7.53 6.13 -17.23
CA LEU A 18 6.38 6.88 -17.75
C LEU A 18 5.27 5.95 -18.27
N SER A 19 5.65 4.90 -18.98
CA SER A 19 4.71 3.91 -19.49
C SER A 19 4.00 3.16 -18.34
N GLU A 20 4.76 2.65 -17.38
CA GLU A 20 4.21 1.96 -16.21
C GLU A 20 3.35 2.89 -15.32
N PHE A 21 3.77 4.15 -15.13
CA PHE A 21 2.98 5.15 -14.44
C PHE A 21 1.66 5.47 -15.16
N SER A 22 1.70 5.61 -16.49
CA SER A 22 0.50 5.82 -17.30
C SER A 22 -0.47 4.65 -17.20
N GLN A 23 0.06 3.42 -17.18
CA GLN A 23 -0.73 2.21 -16.98
C GLN A 23 -1.40 2.21 -15.59
N LEU A 24 -0.65 2.54 -14.53
CA LEU A 24 -1.20 2.64 -13.18
C LEU A 24 -2.34 3.67 -13.13
N MET A 25 -2.14 4.87 -13.65
CA MET A 25 -3.15 5.93 -13.65
C MET A 25 -4.42 5.52 -14.39
N ARG A 26 -4.29 4.87 -15.54
CA ARG A 26 -5.44 4.37 -16.29
C ARG A 26 -6.21 3.32 -15.51
N SER A 27 -5.51 2.34 -14.95
CA SER A 27 -6.12 1.27 -14.15
C SER A 27 -6.81 1.81 -12.89
N VAL A 28 -6.20 2.81 -12.22
CA VAL A 28 -6.81 3.50 -11.08
C VAL A 28 -8.12 4.18 -11.50
N LEU A 29 -8.13 4.92 -12.61
CA LEU A 29 -9.32 5.61 -13.11
C LEU A 29 -10.43 4.62 -13.47
N GLU A 30 -10.11 3.55 -14.21
CA GLU A 30 -11.06 2.51 -14.62
C GLU A 30 -11.71 1.79 -13.44
N ASN A 31 -10.98 1.62 -12.34
CA ASN A 31 -11.47 0.93 -11.15
C ASN A 31 -12.10 1.88 -10.12
N SER A 32 -11.83 3.19 -10.17
CA SER A 32 -12.33 4.15 -9.18
C SER A 32 -13.86 4.31 -9.17
N GLU A 33 -14.52 3.98 -10.28
CA GLU A 33 -15.99 4.05 -10.42
C GLU A 33 -16.70 2.78 -9.93
N LYS A 34 -15.95 1.73 -9.55
CA LYS A 34 -16.50 0.46 -9.09
C LYS A 34 -16.59 0.44 -7.56
N ASP A 35 -17.64 -0.18 -7.03
CA ASP A 35 -17.74 -0.41 -5.59
C ASP A 35 -16.75 -1.47 -5.11
N PHE A 36 -16.57 -2.54 -5.92
CA PHE A 36 -15.66 -3.65 -5.67
C PHE A 36 -14.92 -4.06 -6.94
N ILE A 37 -13.72 -4.57 -6.75
CA ILE A 37 -12.89 -5.21 -7.79
C ILE A 37 -12.40 -6.57 -7.28
N PRO A 38 -12.05 -7.53 -8.15
CA PRO A 38 -11.36 -8.75 -7.74
C PRO A 38 -10.10 -8.44 -6.95
N LEU A 39 -9.79 -9.22 -5.92
CA LEU A 39 -8.57 -9.06 -5.12
C LEU A 39 -7.32 -9.19 -5.99
N GLU A 40 -7.33 -10.08 -7.00
CA GLU A 40 -6.26 -10.18 -8.00
C GLU A 40 -5.95 -8.82 -8.64
N LYS A 41 -6.99 -8.05 -8.97
CA LYS A 41 -6.82 -6.74 -9.62
C LYS A 41 -6.22 -5.68 -8.68
N GLU A 42 -6.62 -5.69 -7.42
CA GLU A 42 -6.01 -4.84 -6.40
C GLU A 42 -4.53 -5.19 -6.18
N ILE A 43 -4.17 -6.50 -6.20
CA ILE A 43 -2.79 -6.98 -6.10
C ILE A 43 -1.96 -6.47 -7.29
N GLU A 44 -2.43 -6.62 -8.53
CA GLU A 44 -1.75 -6.10 -9.73
C GLU A 44 -1.46 -4.59 -9.63
N LEU A 45 -2.45 -3.82 -9.18
CA LEU A 45 -2.28 -2.37 -8.97
C LEU A 45 -1.26 -2.06 -7.90
N LEU A 46 -1.27 -2.82 -6.81
CA LEU A 46 -0.36 -2.66 -5.69
C LEU A 46 1.08 -3.01 -6.08
N GLU A 47 1.29 -4.10 -6.82
CA GLU A 47 2.60 -4.50 -7.37
C GLU A 47 3.19 -3.40 -8.26
N LEU A 48 2.38 -2.88 -9.18
CA LEU A 48 2.81 -1.80 -10.06
C LEU A 48 3.15 -0.52 -9.29
N TYR A 49 2.34 -0.17 -8.28
CA TYR A 49 2.61 0.97 -7.42
C TYR A 49 3.92 0.81 -6.64
N VAL A 50 4.12 -0.33 -5.96
CA VAL A 50 5.34 -0.59 -5.18
C VAL A 50 6.58 -0.57 -6.07
N LYS A 51 6.51 -1.16 -7.25
CA LYS A 51 7.60 -1.15 -8.24
C LYS A 51 7.98 0.26 -8.66
N LEU A 52 7.00 1.14 -8.93
CA LEU A 52 7.24 2.53 -9.28
C LEU A 52 7.87 3.33 -8.13
N GLU A 53 7.42 3.12 -6.90
CA GLU A 53 7.99 3.77 -5.73
C GLU A 53 9.40 3.24 -5.40
N HIS A 54 9.65 1.94 -5.54
CA HIS A 54 10.96 1.34 -5.38
C HIS A 54 11.98 1.95 -6.38
N PHE A 55 11.60 2.06 -7.63
CA PHE A 55 12.42 2.72 -8.66
C PHE A 55 12.64 4.21 -8.35
N ARG A 56 11.62 4.92 -7.90
CA ARG A 56 11.68 6.33 -7.54
C ARG A 56 12.64 6.61 -6.38
N PHE A 57 12.66 5.74 -5.38
CA PHE A 57 13.51 5.88 -4.21
C PHE A 57 14.88 5.23 -4.36
N LYS A 58 15.29 4.81 -5.56
CA LYS A 58 16.62 4.27 -5.87
C LYS A 58 17.03 3.18 -4.89
N ASP A 59 16.24 2.13 -4.81
CA ASP A 59 16.49 0.96 -3.96
C ASP A 59 16.66 1.25 -2.45
N LYS A 60 16.01 2.30 -1.95
CA LYS A 60 16.02 2.65 -0.53
C LYS A 60 15.45 1.54 0.36
N PHE A 61 14.64 0.66 -0.20
CA PHE A 61 14.06 -0.48 0.50
C PHE A 61 14.00 -1.71 -0.40
N GLU A 62 13.95 -2.87 0.20
CA GLU A 62 13.57 -4.12 -0.46
C GLU A 62 12.09 -4.36 -0.23
N TYR A 63 11.45 -5.05 -1.15
CA TYR A 63 10.05 -5.44 -0.98
C TYR A 63 9.78 -6.87 -1.42
N SER A 64 8.79 -7.48 -0.81
CA SER A 64 8.22 -8.76 -1.22
C SER A 64 6.70 -8.70 -1.15
N ILE A 65 6.06 -9.32 -2.13
CA ILE A 65 4.62 -9.55 -2.16
C ILE A 65 4.43 -11.05 -2.27
N THR A 66 3.79 -11.65 -1.26
CA THR A 66 3.61 -13.10 -1.16
C THR A 66 2.13 -13.41 -1.08
N ILE A 67 1.70 -14.36 -1.91
CA ILE A 67 0.32 -14.85 -1.96
C ILE A 67 0.38 -16.33 -1.58
N ASP A 68 -0.49 -16.74 -0.65
CA ASP A 68 -0.63 -18.14 -0.26
C ASP A 68 -1.06 -18.97 -1.46
N ASP A 69 -0.39 -20.10 -1.67
CA ASP A 69 -0.64 -21.00 -2.82
C ASP A 69 -2.08 -21.58 -2.81
N HIS A 70 -2.74 -21.63 -1.65
CA HIS A 70 -4.11 -22.09 -1.51
C HIS A 70 -5.15 -21.00 -1.74
N LEU A 71 -4.75 -19.73 -1.71
CA LEU A 71 -5.64 -18.59 -1.84
C LEU A 71 -6.10 -18.40 -3.30
N ASN A 72 -7.39 -18.60 -3.55
CA ASN A 72 -7.98 -18.22 -4.83
C ASN A 72 -8.38 -16.73 -4.82
N VAL A 73 -7.46 -15.86 -5.22
CA VAL A 73 -7.63 -14.41 -5.22
C VAL A 73 -8.80 -13.90 -6.07
N ASN A 74 -9.27 -14.72 -7.04
CA ASN A 74 -10.38 -14.36 -7.91
C ASN A 74 -11.76 -14.54 -7.24
N GLU A 75 -11.81 -15.27 -6.14
CA GLU A 75 -13.05 -15.48 -5.38
C GLU A 75 -13.33 -14.36 -4.37
N PHE A 76 -12.35 -13.52 -4.10
CA PHE A 76 -12.48 -12.38 -3.18
C PHE A 76 -12.64 -11.07 -3.94
N VAL A 77 -13.46 -10.19 -3.38
CA VAL A 77 -13.63 -8.83 -3.90
C VAL A 77 -13.32 -7.81 -2.81
N ILE A 78 -12.67 -6.72 -3.22
CA ILE A 78 -12.19 -5.67 -2.34
C ILE A 78 -12.55 -4.30 -2.92
N PRO A 79 -12.85 -3.27 -2.10
CA PRO A 79 -12.98 -1.92 -2.61
C PRO A 79 -11.69 -1.47 -3.28
N PRO A 80 -11.75 -0.88 -4.47
CA PRO A 80 -10.55 -0.47 -5.18
C PRO A 80 -9.72 0.53 -4.36
N MET A 81 -8.39 0.41 -4.44
CA MET A 81 -7.43 1.27 -3.75
C MET A 81 -7.58 1.27 -2.21
N LEU A 82 -8.01 0.15 -1.62
CA LEU A 82 -8.10 0.03 -0.17
C LEU A 82 -6.73 -0.21 0.48
N LEU A 83 -5.86 -0.97 -0.18
CA LEU A 83 -4.54 -1.33 0.34
C LEU A 83 -3.48 -0.25 0.06
N GLN A 84 -3.58 0.44 -1.07
CA GLN A 84 -2.59 1.42 -1.52
C GLN A 84 -2.23 2.47 -0.48
N PRO A 85 -3.15 3.10 0.27
CA PRO A 85 -2.79 4.13 1.25
C PRO A 85 -1.96 3.62 2.42
N TYR A 86 -2.10 2.34 2.79
CA TYR A 86 -1.26 1.73 3.83
C TYR A 86 0.16 1.50 3.33
N VAL A 87 0.31 1.03 2.09
CA VAL A 87 1.62 0.89 1.44
C VAL A 87 2.26 2.27 1.20
N GLU A 88 1.48 3.26 0.77
CA GLU A 88 1.94 4.64 0.65
C GLU A 88 2.49 5.17 1.98
N ASN A 89 1.78 4.94 3.08
CA ASN A 89 2.26 5.32 4.41
C ASN A 89 3.56 4.61 4.80
N ALA A 90 3.67 3.31 4.53
CA ALA A 90 4.89 2.55 4.79
C ALA A 90 6.09 3.13 4.03
N VAL A 91 5.95 3.38 2.73
CA VAL A 91 7.03 3.90 1.86
C VAL A 91 7.35 5.35 2.20
N TRP A 92 6.36 6.24 2.18
CA TRP A 92 6.57 7.68 2.29
C TRP A 92 6.86 8.17 3.70
N HIS A 93 6.33 7.50 4.70
CA HIS A 93 6.39 7.93 6.09
C HIS A 93 7.22 7.02 6.98
N GLY A 94 7.45 5.78 6.56
CA GLY A 94 8.29 4.81 7.24
C GLY A 94 9.68 4.72 6.60
N LEU A 95 9.74 4.13 5.42
CA LEU A 95 10.98 3.68 4.78
C LEU A 95 11.83 4.81 4.19
N ARG A 96 11.19 5.83 3.62
CA ARG A 96 11.88 6.98 3.01
C ARG A 96 12.88 7.64 3.94
N TYR A 97 12.55 7.76 5.22
CA TYR A 97 13.34 8.46 6.22
C TYR A 97 14.35 7.56 6.94
N LYS A 98 14.32 6.26 6.66
CA LYS A 98 15.28 5.33 7.24
C LYS A 98 16.68 5.59 6.69
N LYS A 99 17.69 5.55 7.56
CA LYS A 99 19.11 5.72 7.16
C LYS A 99 19.63 4.49 6.42
N GLU A 100 19.30 3.32 6.92
CA GLU A 100 19.64 2.04 6.35
C GLU A 100 18.61 1.58 5.33
N LYS A 101 18.94 0.56 4.54
CA LYS A 101 18.00 -0.05 3.60
C LYS A 101 16.81 -0.63 4.36
N GLY A 102 15.61 -0.21 4.00
CA GLY A 102 14.37 -0.66 4.62
C GLY A 102 13.83 -1.96 4.02
N LYS A 103 12.75 -2.49 4.61
CA LYS A 103 12.04 -3.68 4.12
C LYS A 103 10.53 -3.44 4.18
N LEU A 104 9.85 -3.78 3.09
CA LEU A 104 8.41 -3.80 2.96
C LEU A 104 7.96 -5.23 2.63
N GLU A 105 7.07 -5.79 3.42
CA GLU A 105 6.51 -7.11 3.19
C GLU A 105 4.99 -7.03 3.13
N ILE A 106 4.42 -7.57 2.06
CA ILE A 106 2.97 -7.63 1.86
C ILE A 106 2.61 -9.10 1.68
N ASN A 107 1.78 -9.64 2.57
CA ASN A 107 1.40 -11.04 2.57
C ASN A 107 -0.12 -11.18 2.49
N PHE A 108 -0.56 -12.07 1.62
CA PHE A 108 -1.94 -12.46 1.47
C PHE A 108 -2.05 -13.94 1.89
N GLN A 109 -2.71 -14.19 3.00
CA GLN A 109 -2.83 -15.52 3.60
C GLN A 109 -4.29 -15.93 3.71
N GLU A 110 -4.62 -17.13 3.25
CA GLU A 110 -5.92 -17.74 3.51
C GLU A 110 -5.98 -18.19 4.98
N ILE A 111 -6.96 -17.67 5.75
CA ILE A 111 -7.22 -18.14 7.11
C ILE A 111 -8.22 -19.30 7.06
N ASP A 112 -9.23 -19.15 6.24
CA ASP A 112 -10.26 -20.12 5.95
C ASP A 112 -10.85 -19.84 4.55
N PRO A 113 -11.71 -20.72 3.96
CA PRO A 113 -12.24 -20.53 2.61
C PRO A 113 -13.02 -19.24 2.38
N GLU A 114 -13.45 -18.56 3.43
CA GLU A 114 -14.24 -17.34 3.39
C GLU A 114 -13.45 -16.10 3.86
N THR A 115 -12.17 -16.27 4.31
CA THR A 115 -11.44 -15.20 5.00
C THR A 115 -9.97 -15.12 4.57
N VAL A 116 -9.54 -13.94 4.15
CA VAL A 116 -8.15 -13.61 3.83
C VAL A 116 -7.59 -12.62 4.85
N LEU A 117 -6.40 -12.91 5.38
CA LEU A 117 -5.57 -11.95 6.12
C LEU A 117 -4.57 -11.30 5.18
N ILE A 118 -4.64 -9.99 5.06
CA ILE A 118 -3.67 -9.18 4.33
C ILE A 118 -2.81 -8.46 5.34
N THR A 119 -1.50 -8.67 5.29
CA THR A 119 -0.55 -8.06 6.22
C THR A 119 0.44 -7.18 5.45
N ILE A 120 0.54 -5.91 5.83
CA ILE A 120 1.50 -4.95 5.28
C ILE A 120 2.44 -4.57 6.40
N THR A 121 3.70 -4.93 6.27
CA THR A 121 4.73 -4.76 7.30
C THR A 121 5.89 -3.92 6.75
N ASP A 122 6.26 -2.86 7.45
CA ASP A 122 7.47 -2.10 7.18
C ASP A 122 8.37 -2.01 8.41
N ASN A 123 9.66 -1.97 8.22
CA ASN A 123 10.65 -1.73 9.26
C ASN A 123 11.16 -0.27 9.24
N GLY A 124 10.31 0.66 8.88
CA GLY A 124 10.61 2.09 8.82
C GLY A 124 10.82 2.74 10.18
N ILE A 125 10.88 4.06 10.22
CA ILE A 125 11.14 4.86 11.43
C ILE A 125 10.00 4.84 12.46
N GLY A 126 8.87 4.22 12.14
CA GLY A 126 7.68 4.13 12.97
C GLY A 126 6.81 5.39 12.98
N ARG A 127 5.59 5.22 13.48
CA ARG A 127 4.54 6.26 13.42
C ARG A 127 4.89 7.52 14.21
N LYS A 128 5.48 7.38 15.40
CA LYS A 128 5.82 8.50 16.29
C LYS A 128 6.88 9.40 15.69
N LYS A 129 8.03 8.85 15.31
CA LYS A 129 9.11 9.60 14.63
C LYS A 129 8.64 10.23 13.32
N SER A 130 7.81 9.49 12.56
CA SER A 130 7.22 10.01 11.32
C SER A 130 6.32 11.23 11.57
N GLN A 131 5.55 11.26 12.65
CA GLN A 131 4.71 12.40 13.01
C GLN A 131 5.54 13.63 13.41
N GLU A 132 6.65 13.43 14.10
CA GLU A 132 7.58 14.50 14.48
C GLU A 132 8.24 15.17 13.28
N LEU A 133 8.55 14.39 12.24
CA LEU A 133 9.18 14.89 11.00
C LEU A 133 8.21 15.57 10.02
N LYS A 134 6.90 15.41 10.21
CA LYS A 134 5.89 16.02 9.34
C LYS A 134 5.68 17.48 9.64
N THR A 135 5.61 18.29 8.59
CA THR A 135 5.12 19.67 8.70
C THR A 135 3.61 19.67 9.05
N GLU A 136 3.12 20.78 9.62
CA GLU A 136 1.70 20.97 9.96
C GLU A 136 0.76 20.66 8.79
N ASN A 137 1.12 21.07 7.57
CA ASN A 137 0.34 20.79 6.37
C ASN A 137 0.32 19.31 6.00
N GLN A 138 1.45 18.60 6.14
CA GLN A 138 1.54 17.17 5.90
C GLN A 138 0.76 16.35 6.93
N LYS A 139 0.76 16.79 8.20
CA LYS A 139 -0.08 16.19 9.26
C LYS A 139 -1.56 16.26 8.91
N LYS A 140 -2.03 17.43 8.44
CA LYS A 140 -3.43 17.64 8.04
C LYS A 140 -3.84 16.79 6.83
N GLN A 141 -2.98 16.66 5.81
CA GLN A 141 -3.28 15.84 4.62
C GLN A 141 -3.35 14.35 4.96
N ASN A 142 -2.41 13.83 5.74
CA ASN A 142 -2.40 12.41 6.10
C ASN A 142 -3.56 12.02 7.02
N SER A 143 -3.92 12.87 7.98
CA SER A 143 -5.07 12.62 8.84
C SER A 143 -6.39 12.58 8.04
N LYS A 144 -6.51 13.40 6.99
CA LYS A 144 -7.66 13.38 6.07
C LYS A 144 -7.69 12.10 5.23
N GLY A 145 -6.55 11.66 4.68
CA GLY A 145 -6.45 10.44 3.87
C GLY A 145 -6.87 9.20 4.67
N MET A 146 -6.24 8.97 5.82
CA MET A 146 -6.56 7.83 6.69
C MET A 146 -7.97 7.91 7.27
N GLY A 147 -8.45 9.10 7.62
CA GLY A 147 -9.83 9.31 8.07
C GLY A 147 -10.86 8.97 7.00
N ASN A 148 -10.58 9.26 5.74
CA ASN A 148 -11.46 8.89 4.62
C ASN A 148 -11.51 7.37 4.41
N ILE A 149 -10.38 6.67 4.57
CA ILE A 149 -10.34 5.19 4.49
C ILE A 149 -11.17 4.57 5.59
N GLN A 150 -11.00 5.01 6.84
CA GLN A 150 -11.77 4.50 7.97
C GLN A 150 -13.27 4.73 7.80
N LYS A 151 -13.68 5.91 7.30
CA LYS A 151 -15.07 6.19 6.97
C LYS A 151 -15.60 5.28 5.87
N ARG A 152 -14.80 5.05 4.82
CA ARG A 152 -15.15 4.14 3.73
C ARG A 152 -15.34 2.71 4.22
N ILE A 153 -14.44 2.21 5.07
CA ILE A 153 -14.55 0.88 5.70
C ILE A 153 -15.82 0.81 6.57
N ALA A 154 -16.10 1.83 7.38
CA ALA A 154 -17.29 1.86 8.22
C ALA A 154 -18.59 1.80 7.39
N ILE A 155 -18.67 2.56 6.30
CA ILE A 155 -19.83 2.52 5.38
C ILE A 155 -19.95 1.14 4.74
N LEU A 156 -18.85 0.55 4.29
CA LEU A 156 -18.84 -0.78 3.70
C LEU A 156 -19.34 -1.84 4.68
N ASN A 157 -18.86 -1.80 5.91
CA ASN A 157 -19.28 -2.77 6.94
C ASN A 157 -20.73 -2.61 7.35
N GLN A 158 -21.31 -1.40 7.25
CA GLN A 158 -22.75 -1.20 7.41
C GLN A 158 -23.57 -1.82 6.27
N MET A 159 -23.06 -1.76 5.04
CA MET A 159 -23.75 -2.30 3.86
C MET A 159 -23.57 -3.81 3.69
N TYR A 160 -22.37 -4.34 4.03
CA TYR A 160 -21.93 -5.70 3.73
C TYR A 160 -21.49 -6.49 4.96
N LYS A 161 -22.00 -6.18 6.14
CA LYS A 161 -21.83 -6.92 7.40
C LYS A 161 -20.39 -7.41 7.67
N ASP A 162 -19.57 -6.55 8.28
CA ASP A 162 -18.21 -6.90 8.74
C ASP A 162 -17.28 -7.49 7.66
N LYS A 163 -17.39 -7.00 6.43
CA LYS A 163 -16.61 -7.48 5.29
C LYS A 163 -15.13 -7.17 5.42
N VAL A 164 -14.79 -6.07 6.06
CA VAL A 164 -13.39 -5.61 6.19
C VAL A 164 -13.12 -5.16 7.62
N ASP A 165 -12.11 -5.74 8.26
CA ASP A 165 -11.57 -5.25 9.52
C ASP A 165 -10.10 -4.83 9.34
N VAL A 166 -9.68 -3.73 9.98
CA VAL A 166 -8.31 -3.21 9.86
C VAL A 166 -7.73 -2.86 11.22
N GLN A 167 -6.58 -3.44 11.52
CA GLN A 167 -5.79 -3.17 12.71
C GLN A 167 -4.41 -2.63 12.33
N VAL A 168 -3.93 -1.63 13.05
CA VAL A 168 -2.62 -1.01 12.82
C VAL A 168 -1.80 -1.08 14.10
N ASN A 169 -0.71 -1.82 14.06
CA ASN A 169 0.16 -2.08 15.21
C ASN A 169 1.58 -1.54 14.99
N ASN A 170 2.29 -1.22 16.07
CA ASN A 170 3.73 -1.05 16.05
C ASN A 170 4.38 -2.43 16.19
N ILE A 171 5.50 -2.68 15.47
CA ILE A 171 6.12 -4.01 15.45
C ILE A 171 7.13 -4.17 16.57
N PHE A 172 7.96 -3.14 16.81
CA PHE A 172 9.08 -3.20 17.74
C PHE A 172 8.80 -2.42 19.01
N GLU A 173 9.41 -2.83 20.12
CA GLU A 173 9.30 -2.17 21.43
C GLU A 173 9.78 -0.70 21.41
N ASN A 174 10.72 -0.36 20.52
CA ASN A 174 11.19 1.01 20.30
C ASN A 174 10.25 1.86 19.43
N GLU A 175 9.04 1.40 19.15
CA GLU A 175 8.03 2.04 18.29
C GLU A 175 8.49 2.21 16.82
N GLU A 176 9.54 1.53 16.39
CA GLU A 176 9.96 1.49 14.98
C GLU A 176 9.15 0.43 14.21
N GLY A 177 9.01 0.67 12.89
CA GLY A 177 8.23 -0.20 12.02
C GLY A 177 6.72 -0.12 12.28
N THR A 178 5.95 -0.57 11.29
CA THR A 178 4.50 -0.61 11.36
C THR A 178 3.97 -1.88 10.71
N GLN A 179 2.97 -2.48 11.29
CA GLN A 179 2.22 -3.58 10.70
C GLN A 179 0.75 -3.19 10.61
N VAL A 180 0.21 -3.31 9.42
CA VAL A 180 -1.22 -3.22 9.16
C VAL A 180 -1.73 -4.62 8.87
N GLN A 181 -2.75 -5.04 9.58
CA GLN A 181 -3.48 -6.28 9.36
C GLN A 181 -4.89 -5.95 8.89
N LEU A 182 -5.28 -6.50 7.77
CA LEU A 182 -6.59 -6.33 7.17
C LEU A 182 -7.21 -7.71 6.96
N ILE A 183 -8.38 -7.93 7.57
CA ILE A 183 -9.17 -9.14 7.39
C ILE A 183 -10.24 -8.82 6.36
N LEU A 184 -10.25 -9.58 5.28
CA LEU A 184 -11.22 -9.48 4.20
C LEU A 184 -12.06 -10.75 4.16
N LYS A 185 -13.38 -10.61 4.25
CA LYS A 185 -14.33 -11.73 4.08
C LYS A 185 -14.88 -11.75 2.65
N LYS A 186 -15.28 -12.93 2.21
CA LYS A 186 -15.89 -13.17 0.89
C LYS A 186 -17.21 -12.46 0.68
#